data_2bf917a6a9d8cacf99f0e5945e40703a
#
_entry.id   2bf917a6a9d8cacf99f0e5945e40703a
#
_cell.length_a   1.000
_cell.length_b   1.000
_cell.length_c   1.000
_cell.angle_alpha   90.00
_cell.angle_beta   90.00
_cell.angle_gamma   90.00
#
_symmetry.space_group_name_H-M   'P 1'
#
loop_
_entity.id
_entity.type
_entity.pdbx_description
1 polymer ?
#
loop_
_entity_poly.entity_id
_entity_poly.type
_entity_poly.pdbx_seq_one_letter_code
_entity_poly.pdbx_strand_id
1 'polypeptide(L)'
;MSLGLDKAGDLKKSASWNSATVSAEKMQRLDRLANLGMLSAGMAHEIKNGMVAIKTFVDLLLEKNQDAELGEVVRHELKRINAIATQMLRIAAPNHAAFQTVRIHEVLDHSLRLLRPQISVKLIALKKHYRAGADTVLGDDAQLQQVFMNLLLNALEAMGPNGTLTVSTEMAGSEKGGRVLKIQIQDTGVGIKPENVNRLFEPFFTTKKNGTGLGLAISHRIVLEHRGTIQVRSEPGKSSVFSLSLPVLDA
;
A
#
# COMPACT_ATOMS: atom_id res chain seq x y z
N MET A 1 -33.02 35.18 -36.95
CA MET A 1 -32.81 35.70 -35.61
C MET A 1 -33.05 34.60 -34.62
N SER A 2 -32.12 34.42 -33.68
CA SER A 2 -32.19 33.59 -32.47
C SER A 2 -32.11 32.05 -32.64
N LEU A 3 -30.89 31.57 -32.67
CA LEU A 3 -30.49 30.21 -32.24
C LEU A 3 -29.05 30.30 -31.67
N GLY A 4 -28.95 30.54 -30.39
CA GLY A 4 -27.66 30.63 -29.74
C GLY A 4 -27.78 30.85 -28.24
N LEU A 5 -28.30 29.88 -27.49
CA LEU A 5 -28.24 29.84 -26.04
C LEU A 5 -28.72 28.45 -25.59
N ASP A 6 -27.84 27.45 -25.52
CA ASP A 6 -28.00 26.34 -24.55
C ASP A 6 -26.81 25.37 -24.48
N LYS A 7 -25.61 25.77 -24.87
CA LYS A 7 -24.43 24.91 -24.72
C LYS A 7 -23.71 25.01 -23.36
N ALA A 8 -23.97 26.06 -22.59
CA ALA A 8 -23.32 26.26 -21.28
C ALA A 8 -24.05 25.54 -20.13
N GLY A 9 -25.30 25.24 -20.27
CA GLY A 9 -26.12 24.49 -19.30
C GLY A 9 -25.82 22.99 -19.29
N ASP A 10 -25.58 22.42 -20.46
CA ASP A 10 -25.33 20.99 -20.61
C ASP A 10 -23.91 20.58 -20.15
N LEU A 11 -22.92 21.45 -20.32
CA LEU A 11 -21.55 21.20 -19.83
C LEU A 11 -21.47 21.25 -18.30
N LYS A 12 -22.24 22.09 -17.62
CA LYS A 12 -22.31 22.11 -16.16
C LYS A 12 -23.07 20.92 -15.58
N LYS A 13 -24.13 20.46 -16.24
CA LYS A 13 -24.86 19.24 -15.84
C LYS A 13 -24.01 17.98 -16.03
N SER A 14 -23.31 17.83 -17.14
CA SER A 14 -22.44 16.66 -17.37
C SER A 14 -21.27 16.58 -16.39
N ALA A 15 -20.68 17.72 -16.01
CA ALA A 15 -19.61 17.76 -14.99
C ALA A 15 -20.10 17.42 -13.58
N SER A 16 -21.34 17.83 -13.22
CA SER A 16 -21.93 17.50 -11.92
C SER A 16 -22.38 16.03 -11.83
N TRP A 17 -22.83 15.43 -12.92
CA TRP A 17 -23.18 14.01 -12.99
C TRP A 17 -21.92 13.12 -12.88
N ASN A 18 -20.81 13.48 -13.54
CA ASN A 18 -19.55 12.75 -13.44
C ASN A 18 -18.95 12.82 -12.04
N SER A 19 -19.06 13.94 -11.34
CA SER A 19 -18.56 14.05 -9.95
C SER A 19 -19.42 13.27 -8.94
N ALA A 20 -20.74 13.21 -9.15
CA ALA A 20 -21.65 12.46 -8.29
C ALA A 20 -21.52 10.93 -8.49
N THR A 21 -21.34 10.45 -9.72
CA THR A 21 -21.12 9.03 -10.02
C THR A 21 -19.77 8.56 -9.51
N VAL A 22 -18.70 9.33 -9.68
CA VAL A 22 -17.37 9.04 -9.12
C VAL A 22 -17.40 9.03 -7.59
N SER A 23 -18.20 9.89 -6.95
CA SER A 23 -18.39 9.91 -5.51
C SER A 23 -19.18 8.69 -5.02
N ALA A 24 -20.24 8.29 -5.74
CA ALA A 24 -21.05 7.11 -5.40
C ALA A 24 -20.25 5.79 -5.56
N GLU A 25 -19.46 5.66 -6.62
CA GLU A 25 -18.57 4.51 -6.81
C GLU A 25 -17.49 4.42 -5.72
N LYS A 26 -16.92 5.56 -5.31
CA LYS A 26 -15.97 5.60 -4.17
C LYS A 26 -16.65 5.21 -2.87
N MET A 27 -17.88 5.69 -2.61
CA MET A 27 -18.64 5.33 -1.41
C MET A 27 -18.98 3.84 -1.42
N GLN A 28 -19.42 3.30 -2.53
CA GLN A 28 -19.76 1.88 -2.68
C GLN A 28 -18.52 0.96 -2.55
N ARG A 29 -17.32 1.44 -2.96
CA ARG A 29 -16.04 0.74 -2.70
C ARG A 29 -15.68 0.76 -1.23
N LEU A 30 -15.86 1.89 -0.55
CA LEU A 30 -15.62 2.02 0.89
C LEU A 30 -16.59 1.16 1.71
N ASP A 31 -17.87 1.11 1.33
CA ASP A 31 -18.87 0.25 1.98
C ASP A 31 -18.58 -1.24 1.77
N ARG A 32 -18.10 -1.64 0.59
CA ARG A 32 -17.64 -3.02 0.33
C ARG A 32 -16.41 -3.36 1.18
N LEU A 33 -15.47 -2.43 1.33
CA LEU A 33 -14.30 -2.61 2.18
C LEU A 33 -14.68 -2.67 3.66
N ALA A 34 -15.61 -1.84 4.12
CA ALA A 34 -16.12 -1.84 5.49
C ALA A 34 -16.90 -3.14 5.80
N ASN A 35 -17.74 -3.60 4.87
CA ASN A 35 -18.48 -4.86 5.01
C ASN A 35 -17.56 -6.08 4.94
N LEU A 36 -16.57 -6.08 4.03
CA LEU A 36 -15.51 -7.10 4.04
C LEU A 36 -14.73 -7.06 5.35
N GLY A 37 -14.50 -5.85 5.89
CA GLY A 37 -13.85 -5.62 7.17
C GLY A 37 -14.57 -6.29 8.34
N MET A 38 -15.84 -6.05 8.50
CA MET A 38 -16.64 -6.61 9.61
C MET A 38 -16.79 -8.15 9.54
N LEU A 39 -17.00 -8.70 8.34
CA LEU A 39 -17.07 -10.15 8.15
C LEU A 39 -15.69 -10.81 8.28
N SER A 40 -14.62 -10.13 7.88
CA SER A 40 -13.26 -10.66 7.93
C SER A 40 -12.67 -10.67 9.34
N ALA A 41 -13.10 -9.80 10.27
CA ALA A 41 -12.55 -9.75 11.63
C ALA A 41 -12.89 -11.01 12.43
N GLY A 42 -14.15 -11.45 12.41
CA GLY A 42 -14.57 -12.70 13.05
C GLY A 42 -13.92 -13.93 12.40
N MET A 43 -14.00 -14.02 11.07
CA MET A 43 -13.43 -15.14 10.31
C MET A 43 -11.91 -15.22 10.41
N ALA A 44 -11.20 -14.10 10.39
CA ALA A 44 -9.74 -14.12 10.48
C ALA A 44 -9.27 -14.48 11.91
N HIS A 45 -10.04 -14.16 12.94
CA HIS A 45 -9.75 -14.62 14.29
C HIS A 45 -9.94 -16.15 14.40
N GLU A 46 -11.00 -16.69 13.79
CA GLU A 46 -11.25 -18.13 13.74
C GLU A 46 -10.19 -18.85 12.88
N ILE A 47 -9.81 -18.29 11.73
CA ILE A 47 -8.72 -18.83 10.90
C ILE A 47 -7.41 -18.84 11.67
N LYS A 48 -7.08 -17.77 12.40
CA LYS A 48 -5.86 -17.69 13.21
C LYS A 48 -5.86 -18.76 14.32
N ASN A 49 -6.98 -18.96 15.00
CA ASN A 49 -7.12 -19.98 16.03
C ASN A 49 -7.00 -21.40 15.45
N GLY A 50 -7.66 -21.67 14.31
CA GLY A 50 -7.51 -22.94 13.60
C GLY A 50 -6.08 -23.20 13.13
N MET A 51 -5.38 -22.16 12.68
CA MET A 51 -3.97 -22.23 12.25
C MET A 51 -3.01 -22.56 13.39
N VAL A 52 -3.28 -22.10 14.63
CA VAL A 52 -2.48 -22.48 15.81
C VAL A 52 -2.61 -23.98 16.05
N ALA A 53 -3.83 -24.54 16.00
CA ALA A 53 -4.07 -25.96 16.18
C ALA A 53 -3.39 -26.81 15.07
N ILE A 54 -3.53 -26.40 13.81
CA ILE A 54 -2.89 -27.06 12.67
C ILE A 54 -1.36 -27.03 12.80
N LYS A 55 -0.79 -25.87 13.18
CA LYS A 55 0.67 -25.75 13.39
C LYS A 55 1.15 -26.72 14.47
N THR A 56 0.49 -26.74 15.61
CA THR A 56 0.85 -27.65 16.72
C THR A 56 0.78 -29.11 16.29
N PHE A 57 -0.26 -29.49 15.54
CA PHE A 57 -0.40 -30.85 15.03
C PHE A 57 0.69 -31.24 14.02
N VAL A 58 1.02 -30.30 13.12
CA VAL A 58 2.10 -30.49 12.15
C VAL A 58 3.47 -30.57 12.84
N ASP A 59 3.75 -29.71 13.81
CA ASP A 59 5.00 -29.76 14.56
C ASP A 59 5.15 -31.12 15.28
N LEU A 60 4.08 -31.65 15.89
CA LEU A 60 4.07 -32.99 16.51
C LEU A 60 4.26 -34.14 15.50
N LEU A 61 3.70 -34.03 14.28
CA LEU A 61 3.89 -35.01 13.22
C LEU A 61 5.33 -35.01 12.71
N LEU A 62 5.94 -33.81 12.60
CA LEU A 62 7.31 -33.62 12.14
C LEU A 62 8.34 -34.10 13.18
N GLU A 63 8.02 -34.03 14.48
CA GLU A 63 8.84 -34.65 15.53
C GLU A 63 8.91 -36.19 15.38
N LYS A 64 7.84 -36.81 14.86
CA LYS A 64 7.79 -38.27 14.62
C LYS A 64 8.33 -38.69 13.25
N ASN A 65 8.31 -37.79 12.28
CA ASN A 65 8.76 -38.06 10.91
C ASN A 65 9.99 -37.18 10.62
N GLN A 66 11.15 -37.79 10.44
CA GLN A 66 12.42 -37.10 10.20
C GLN A 66 12.60 -36.55 8.77
N ASP A 67 11.49 -36.29 8.05
CA ASP A 67 11.54 -35.66 6.74
C ASP A 67 11.66 -34.13 6.89
N ALA A 68 12.90 -33.67 6.96
CA ALA A 68 13.23 -32.26 7.15
C ALA A 68 12.74 -31.39 5.97
N GLU A 69 12.75 -31.92 4.74
CA GLU A 69 12.36 -31.17 3.55
C GLU A 69 10.84 -30.91 3.53
N LEU A 70 10.04 -31.93 3.80
CA LEU A 70 8.59 -31.80 3.94
C LEU A 70 8.23 -30.88 5.09
N GLY A 71 8.99 -30.95 6.20
CA GLY A 71 8.83 -30.09 7.36
C GLY A 71 9.00 -28.60 7.03
N GLU A 72 10.00 -28.25 6.27
CA GLU A 72 10.24 -26.86 5.84
C GLU A 72 9.15 -26.33 4.90
N VAL A 73 8.70 -27.15 3.95
CA VAL A 73 7.61 -26.79 3.04
C VAL A 73 6.32 -26.49 3.82
N VAL A 74 5.94 -27.36 4.75
CA VAL A 74 4.72 -27.19 5.54
C VAL A 74 4.81 -25.97 6.46
N ARG A 75 5.94 -25.78 7.14
CA ARG A 75 6.16 -24.58 7.98
C ARG A 75 6.10 -23.29 7.14
N HIS A 76 6.62 -23.32 5.92
CA HIS A 76 6.56 -22.17 5.00
C HIS A 76 5.11 -21.81 4.65
N GLU A 77 4.29 -22.80 4.25
CA GLU A 77 2.89 -22.56 3.91
C GLU A 77 2.05 -22.13 5.14
N LEU A 78 2.30 -22.70 6.30
CA LEU A 78 1.65 -22.26 7.55
C LEU A 78 1.98 -20.80 7.90
N LYS A 79 3.24 -20.38 7.76
CA LYS A 79 3.65 -18.98 7.93
C LYS A 79 2.93 -18.08 6.93
N ARG A 80 2.80 -18.53 5.68
CA ARG A 80 2.11 -17.80 4.61
C ARG A 80 0.62 -17.60 4.92
N ILE A 81 -0.09 -18.66 5.32
CA ILE A 81 -1.52 -18.60 5.67
C ILE A 81 -1.73 -17.68 6.89
N ASN A 82 -0.88 -17.79 7.91
CA ASN A 82 -0.96 -16.92 9.09
C ASN A 82 -0.71 -15.44 8.74
N ALA A 83 0.20 -15.15 7.82
CA ALA A 83 0.43 -13.80 7.32
C ALA A 83 -0.80 -13.25 6.59
N ILE A 84 -1.46 -14.05 5.74
CA ILE A 84 -2.69 -13.69 5.04
C ILE A 84 -3.82 -13.42 6.05
N ALA A 85 -4.04 -14.30 7.01
CA ALA A 85 -5.05 -14.12 8.05
C ALA A 85 -4.80 -12.85 8.90
N THR A 86 -3.55 -12.58 9.25
CA THR A 86 -3.17 -11.37 9.97
C THR A 86 -3.38 -10.10 9.14
N GLN A 87 -3.11 -10.15 7.83
CA GLN A 87 -3.38 -9.04 6.93
C GLN A 87 -4.89 -8.80 6.75
N MET A 88 -5.70 -9.86 6.69
CA MET A 88 -7.16 -9.75 6.67
C MET A 88 -7.70 -9.09 7.93
N LEU A 89 -7.20 -9.50 9.11
CA LEU A 89 -7.55 -8.87 10.39
C LEU A 89 -7.23 -7.37 10.39
N ARG A 90 -6.09 -6.96 9.84
CA ARG A 90 -5.71 -5.53 9.75
C ARG A 90 -6.60 -4.72 8.81
N ILE A 91 -7.21 -5.35 7.80
CA ILE A 91 -8.22 -4.68 6.95
C ILE A 91 -9.53 -4.50 7.71
N ALA A 92 -9.85 -5.45 8.60
CA ALA A 92 -11.12 -5.55 9.30
C ALA A 92 -11.18 -4.81 10.64
N ALA A 93 -10.05 -4.72 11.34
CA ALA A 93 -10.03 -4.11 12.67
C ALA A 93 -10.29 -2.61 12.60
N PRO A 94 -11.18 -2.06 13.47
CA PRO A 94 -11.22 -0.62 13.68
C PRO A 94 -9.85 -0.20 14.24
N ASN A 95 -9.09 0.48 13.43
CA ASN A 95 -7.78 0.96 13.81
C ASN A 95 -7.97 2.14 14.79
N HIS A 96 -7.67 1.93 16.06
CA HIS A 96 -7.40 3.03 16.97
C HIS A 96 -6.02 3.59 16.61
N ALA A 97 -5.96 4.30 15.47
CA ALA A 97 -4.73 4.98 15.06
C ALA A 97 -4.33 5.98 16.15
N ALA A 98 -3.16 5.79 16.72
CA ALA A 98 -2.59 6.75 17.68
C ALA A 98 -1.95 7.90 16.90
N PHE A 99 -2.78 8.84 16.44
CA PHE A 99 -2.30 10.00 15.69
C PHE A 99 -1.44 10.87 16.59
N GLN A 100 -0.20 11.07 16.17
CA GLN A 100 0.79 11.91 16.81
C GLN A 100 1.59 12.67 15.74
N THR A 101 2.47 13.54 16.19
CA THR A 101 3.42 14.22 15.31
C THR A 101 4.48 13.23 14.84
N VAL A 102 4.55 13.00 13.52
CA VAL A 102 5.46 12.02 12.89
C VAL A 102 6.38 12.72 11.91
N ARG A 103 7.69 12.43 12.00
CA ARG A 103 8.70 12.90 11.07
C ARG A 103 8.90 11.87 9.96
N ILE A 104 8.46 12.19 8.77
CA ILE A 104 8.43 11.24 7.63
C ILE A 104 9.82 10.78 7.21
N HIS A 105 10.82 11.66 7.24
CA HIS A 105 12.18 11.26 6.88
C HIS A 105 12.75 10.21 7.84
N GLU A 106 12.42 10.27 9.13
CA GLU A 106 12.85 9.26 10.11
C GLU A 106 12.21 7.90 9.84
N VAL A 107 10.90 7.89 9.52
CA VAL A 107 10.17 6.65 9.19
C VAL A 107 10.68 6.02 7.89
N LEU A 108 10.94 6.84 6.86
CA LEU A 108 11.54 6.38 5.61
C LEU A 108 12.92 5.79 5.84
N ASP A 109 13.78 6.48 6.58
CA ASP A 109 15.14 6.01 6.87
C ASP A 109 15.14 4.74 7.71
N HIS A 110 14.21 4.62 8.67
CA HIS A 110 14.02 3.39 9.42
C HIS A 110 13.63 2.22 8.50
N SER A 111 12.64 2.44 7.62
CA SER A 111 12.18 1.43 6.65
C SER A 111 13.31 1.00 5.69
N LEU A 112 14.09 1.95 5.20
CA LEU A 112 15.25 1.68 4.33
C LEU A 112 16.37 0.90 5.06
N ARG A 113 16.61 1.19 6.35
CA ARG A 113 17.57 0.42 7.17
C ARG A 113 17.14 -1.03 7.30
N LEU A 114 15.86 -1.31 7.54
CA LEU A 114 15.34 -2.68 7.64
C LEU A 114 15.51 -3.47 6.33
N LEU A 115 15.43 -2.79 5.18
CA LEU A 115 15.56 -3.42 3.86
C LEU A 115 16.99 -3.44 3.31
N ARG A 116 17.95 -2.86 4.04
CA ARG A 116 19.35 -2.79 3.62
C ARG A 116 19.96 -4.14 3.19
N PRO A 117 19.72 -5.26 3.90
CA PRO A 117 20.22 -6.56 3.46
C PRO A 117 19.72 -6.96 2.07
N GLN A 118 18.44 -6.76 1.79
CA GLN A 118 17.83 -7.10 0.49
C GLN A 118 18.34 -6.19 -0.64
N ILE A 119 18.50 -4.88 -0.35
CA ILE A 119 19.08 -3.91 -1.27
C ILE A 119 20.50 -4.32 -1.63
N SER A 120 21.31 -4.71 -0.64
CA SER A 120 22.70 -5.11 -0.84
C SER A 120 22.84 -6.42 -1.61
N VAL A 121 22.04 -7.44 -1.29
CA VAL A 121 22.05 -8.74 -1.99
C VAL A 121 21.71 -8.59 -3.47
N LYS A 122 20.77 -7.70 -3.81
CA LYS A 122 20.39 -7.41 -5.19
C LYS A 122 21.26 -6.38 -5.88
N LEU A 123 22.28 -5.83 -5.23
CA LEU A 123 23.16 -4.76 -5.75
C LEU A 123 22.36 -3.54 -6.25
N ILE A 124 21.28 -3.18 -5.56
CA ILE A 124 20.41 -2.06 -5.95
C ILE A 124 21.06 -0.75 -5.51
N ALA A 125 21.18 0.21 -6.44
CA ALA A 125 21.63 1.56 -6.16
C ALA A 125 20.51 2.34 -5.47
N LEU A 126 20.71 2.70 -4.18
CA LEU A 126 19.76 3.52 -3.42
C LEU A 126 20.12 5.01 -3.57
N LYS A 127 19.16 5.81 -4.08
CA LYS A 127 19.25 7.28 -4.17
C LYS A 127 18.22 7.92 -3.24
N LYS A 128 18.65 8.84 -2.36
CA LYS A 128 17.78 9.60 -1.48
C LYS A 128 17.87 11.08 -1.81
N HIS A 129 16.71 11.72 -2.01
CA HIS A 129 16.59 13.15 -2.35
C HIS A 129 15.52 13.81 -1.48
N TYR A 130 15.82 14.05 -0.21
CA TYR A 130 14.93 14.72 0.73
C TYR A 130 15.05 16.24 0.55
N ARG A 131 14.13 16.80 -0.24
CA ARG A 131 14.10 18.25 -0.57
C ARG A 131 13.02 19.01 0.19
N ALA A 132 12.14 18.30 0.92
CA ALA A 132 11.13 18.96 1.75
C ALA A 132 11.79 19.58 2.97
N GLY A 133 11.59 20.89 3.17
CA GLY A 133 12.06 21.61 4.35
C GLY A 133 11.24 21.29 5.61
N ALA A 134 9.97 20.86 5.42
CA ALA A 134 9.10 20.39 6.51
C ALA A 134 8.66 18.95 6.17
N ASP A 135 8.86 18.02 7.09
CA ASP A 135 8.54 16.60 6.93
C ASP A 135 7.62 16.05 8.03
N THR A 136 7.00 16.97 8.78
CA THR A 136 6.17 16.64 9.94
C THR A 136 4.70 16.56 9.56
N VAL A 137 4.07 15.43 9.85
CA VAL A 137 2.65 15.17 9.60
C VAL A 137 1.95 14.70 10.88
N LEU A 138 0.63 14.85 10.94
CA LEU A 138 -0.19 14.21 11.96
C LEU A 138 -0.53 12.80 11.49
N GLY A 139 -0.05 11.76 12.20
CA GLY A 139 -0.24 10.39 11.76
C GLY A 139 0.14 9.34 12.80
N ASP A 140 -0.06 8.09 12.42
CA ASP A 140 0.38 6.91 13.16
C ASP A 140 1.68 6.39 12.52
N ASP A 141 2.77 6.43 13.29
CA ASP A 141 4.11 6.05 12.86
C ASP A 141 4.17 4.62 12.34
N ALA A 142 3.56 3.67 13.06
CA ALA A 142 3.57 2.25 12.67
C ALA A 142 2.79 1.99 11.37
N GLN A 143 1.67 2.69 11.17
CA GLN A 143 0.90 2.61 9.94
C GLN A 143 1.66 3.22 8.75
N LEU A 144 2.26 4.39 8.92
CA LEU A 144 3.06 5.03 7.88
C LEU A 144 4.30 4.20 7.54
N GLN A 145 4.95 3.61 8.54
CA GLN A 145 6.03 2.64 8.33
C GLN A 145 5.54 1.43 7.50
N GLN A 146 4.35 0.90 7.79
CA GLN A 146 3.77 -0.19 7.02
C GLN A 146 3.55 0.20 5.55
N VAL A 147 3.07 1.42 5.27
CA VAL A 147 2.94 1.94 3.89
C VAL A 147 4.29 1.94 3.19
N PHE A 148 5.31 2.54 3.80
CA PHE A 148 6.64 2.62 3.19
C PHE A 148 7.26 1.24 2.99
N MET A 149 7.16 0.35 3.96
CA MET A 149 7.63 -1.04 3.82
C MET A 149 6.97 -1.76 2.65
N ASN A 150 5.64 -1.65 2.50
CA ASN A 150 4.92 -2.28 1.39
C ASN A 150 5.37 -1.73 0.03
N LEU A 151 5.54 -0.42 -0.10
CA LEU A 151 5.95 0.20 -1.36
C LEU A 151 7.41 -0.11 -1.69
N LEU A 152 8.30 -0.03 -0.72
CA LEU A 152 9.72 -0.33 -0.88
C LEU A 152 9.94 -1.81 -1.23
N LEU A 153 9.24 -2.74 -0.56
CA LEU A 153 9.29 -4.17 -0.89
C LEU A 153 8.77 -4.43 -2.31
N ASN A 154 7.67 -3.79 -2.70
CA ASN A 154 7.15 -3.91 -4.06
C ASN A 154 8.16 -3.43 -5.11
N ALA A 155 8.86 -2.32 -4.84
CA ALA A 155 9.93 -1.81 -5.70
C ALA A 155 11.09 -2.81 -5.79
N LEU A 156 11.56 -3.35 -4.65
CA LEU A 156 12.65 -4.34 -4.62
C LEU A 156 12.28 -5.64 -5.34
N GLU A 157 11.03 -6.08 -5.23
CA GLU A 157 10.55 -7.29 -5.91
C GLU A 157 10.39 -7.09 -7.43
N ALA A 158 10.03 -5.87 -7.86
CA ALA A 158 9.91 -5.54 -9.29
C ALA A 158 11.27 -5.43 -9.99
N MET A 159 12.35 -5.20 -9.25
CA MET A 159 13.70 -5.03 -9.79
C MET A 159 14.48 -6.36 -9.78
N GLY A 160 15.20 -6.61 -10.87
CA GLY A 160 16.32 -7.55 -10.89
C GLY A 160 17.56 -6.99 -10.17
N PRO A 161 18.71 -7.68 -10.25
CA PRO A 161 19.98 -7.14 -9.76
C PRO A 161 20.39 -5.86 -10.52
N ASN A 162 21.19 -5.04 -9.86
CA ASN A 162 21.71 -3.75 -10.39
C ASN A 162 20.63 -2.71 -10.74
N GLY A 163 19.43 -2.79 -10.15
CA GLY A 163 18.40 -1.77 -10.28
C GLY A 163 18.72 -0.48 -9.52
N THR A 164 17.88 0.54 -9.70
CA THR A 164 17.96 1.79 -8.94
C THR A 164 16.65 2.04 -8.22
N LEU A 165 16.73 2.20 -6.90
CA LEU A 165 15.64 2.64 -6.04
C LEU A 165 15.86 4.11 -5.67
N THR A 166 14.94 4.98 -6.04
CA THR A 166 14.99 6.40 -5.70
C THR A 166 13.85 6.74 -4.73
N VAL A 167 14.19 7.34 -3.60
CA VAL A 167 13.23 7.87 -2.62
C VAL A 167 13.43 9.37 -2.54
N SER A 168 12.37 10.13 -2.83
CA SER A 168 12.43 11.58 -2.80
C SER A 168 11.25 12.19 -2.05
N THR A 169 11.47 13.34 -1.46
CA THR A 169 10.44 14.15 -0.81
C THR A 169 10.53 15.60 -1.27
N GLU A 170 9.38 16.20 -1.50
CA GLU A 170 9.26 17.61 -1.87
C GLU A 170 8.00 18.23 -1.26
N MET A 171 8.01 19.54 -1.06
CA MET A 171 6.81 20.29 -0.71
C MET A 171 6.02 20.61 -1.96
N ALA A 172 4.69 20.39 -1.90
CA ALA A 172 3.78 20.71 -2.98
C ALA A 172 2.53 21.43 -2.44
N GLY A 173 1.82 22.14 -3.31
CA GLY A 173 0.48 22.65 -3.01
C GLY A 173 -0.55 21.54 -3.18
N SER A 174 -1.57 21.53 -2.32
CA SER A 174 -2.74 20.66 -2.46
C SER A 174 -3.76 21.28 -3.42
N GLU A 175 -4.44 20.49 -4.23
CA GLU A 175 -5.58 20.95 -5.06
C GLU A 175 -6.72 21.56 -4.24
N LYS A 176 -6.83 21.19 -2.96
CA LYS A 176 -7.85 21.69 -2.02
C LYS A 176 -7.39 22.92 -1.21
N GLY A 177 -6.19 23.46 -1.52
CA GLY A 177 -5.51 24.46 -0.71
C GLY A 177 -4.76 23.82 0.46
N GLY A 178 -3.65 24.44 0.85
CA GLY A 178 -2.76 23.93 1.89
C GLY A 178 -1.49 23.30 1.34
N ARG A 179 -0.55 22.99 2.23
CA ARG A 179 0.75 22.40 1.90
C ARG A 179 0.71 20.89 2.13
N VAL A 180 1.30 20.14 1.22
CA VAL A 180 1.44 18.70 1.34
C VAL A 180 2.90 18.30 1.18
N LEU A 181 3.31 17.30 1.93
CA LEU A 181 4.54 16.58 1.72
C LEU A 181 4.30 15.51 0.67
N LYS A 182 4.93 15.66 -0.49
CA LYS A 182 4.92 14.65 -1.54
C LYS A 182 6.12 13.74 -1.39
N ILE A 183 5.86 12.45 -1.25
CA ILE A 183 6.85 11.38 -1.14
C ILE A 183 6.77 10.55 -2.40
N GLN A 184 7.90 10.29 -3.05
CA GLN A 184 7.97 9.45 -4.23
C GLN A 184 8.95 8.29 -4.01
N ILE A 185 8.49 7.10 -4.37
CA ILE A 185 9.28 5.87 -4.38
C ILE A 185 9.29 5.38 -5.82
N GLN A 186 10.46 5.44 -6.45
CA GLN A 186 10.67 5.07 -7.85
C GLN A 186 11.62 3.89 -7.94
N ASP A 187 11.25 2.90 -8.74
CA ASP A 187 12.06 1.75 -9.10
C ASP A 187 12.34 1.72 -10.62
N THR A 188 13.43 1.05 -11.01
CA THR A 188 13.75 0.75 -12.41
C THR A 188 13.44 -0.71 -12.74
N GLY A 189 12.34 -1.22 -12.21
CA GLY A 189 11.90 -2.59 -12.39
C GLY A 189 11.13 -2.84 -13.68
N VAL A 190 10.43 -3.97 -13.70
CA VAL A 190 9.65 -4.41 -14.88
C VAL A 190 8.44 -3.54 -15.21
N GLY A 191 8.14 -2.54 -14.36
CA GLY A 191 6.97 -1.70 -14.53
C GLY A 191 5.64 -2.44 -14.37
N ILE A 192 4.54 -1.73 -14.63
CA ILE A 192 3.17 -2.21 -14.47
C ILE A 192 2.43 -2.02 -15.78
N LYS A 193 1.75 -3.05 -16.24
CA LYS A 193 0.94 -2.99 -17.46
C LYS A 193 -0.24 -2.02 -17.28
N PRO A 194 -0.61 -1.21 -18.29
CA PRO A 194 -1.70 -0.23 -18.18
C PRO A 194 -3.04 -0.81 -17.70
N GLU A 195 -3.38 -2.02 -18.14
CA GLU A 195 -4.58 -2.74 -17.74
C GLU A 195 -4.66 -3.03 -16.22
N ASN A 196 -3.51 -3.09 -15.54
CA ASN A 196 -3.40 -3.40 -14.13
C ASN A 196 -3.40 -2.14 -13.23
N VAL A 197 -3.05 -0.97 -13.78
CA VAL A 197 -2.87 0.27 -13.00
C VAL A 197 -4.11 0.63 -12.19
N ASN A 198 -5.29 0.53 -12.79
CA ASN A 198 -6.56 0.88 -12.14
C ASN A 198 -6.97 -0.12 -11.04
N ARG A 199 -6.40 -1.32 -11.05
CA ARG A 199 -6.74 -2.42 -10.15
C ARG A 199 -5.75 -2.60 -9.00
N LEU A 200 -4.61 -1.89 -9.03
CA LEU A 200 -3.51 -2.08 -8.07
C LEU A 200 -3.92 -1.94 -6.60
N PHE A 201 -4.92 -1.12 -6.34
CA PHE A 201 -5.43 -0.87 -4.99
C PHE A 201 -6.66 -1.71 -4.63
N GLU A 202 -7.10 -2.61 -5.52
CA GLU A 202 -8.17 -3.56 -5.22
C GLU A 202 -7.62 -4.66 -4.28
N PRO A 203 -8.34 -5.01 -3.20
CA PRO A 203 -7.97 -6.13 -2.36
C PRO A 203 -7.84 -7.42 -3.15
N PHE A 204 -6.84 -8.23 -2.81
CA PHE A 204 -6.52 -9.52 -3.45
C PHE A 204 -6.04 -9.45 -4.89
N PHE A 205 -5.93 -8.26 -5.48
CA PHE A 205 -5.36 -8.12 -6.81
C PHE A 205 -3.83 -8.24 -6.75
N THR A 206 -3.28 -9.22 -7.46
CA THR A 206 -1.85 -9.46 -7.57
C THR A 206 -1.49 -10.08 -8.92
N THR A 207 -0.35 -9.69 -9.46
CA THR A 207 0.28 -10.33 -10.63
C THR A 207 1.43 -11.25 -10.22
N LYS A 208 1.73 -11.32 -8.91
CA LYS A 208 2.83 -12.12 -8.35
C LYS A 208 2.32 -13.51 -7.96
N LYS A 209 3.08 -14.57 -8.28
CA LYS A 209 2.71 -15.97 -7.96
C LYS A 209 2.44 -16.20 -6.47
N ASN A 210 3.21 -15.54 -5.59
CA ASN A 210 3.10 -15.69 -4.13
C ASN A 210 2.60 -14.42 -3.43
N GLY A 211 2.04 -13.47 -4.18
CA GLY A 211 1.53 -12.22 -3.61
C GLY A 211 0.14 -12.42 -3.00
N THR A 212 -0.13 -11.77 -1.87
CA THR A 212 -1.46 -11.77 -1.23
C THR A 212 -2.44 -10.79 -1.88
N GLY A 213 -1.92 -9.80 -2.63
CA GLY A 213 -2.72 -8.72 -3.21
C GLY A 213 -3.31 -7.73 -2.19
N LEU A 214 -2.88 -7.80 -0.92
CA LEU A 214 -3.42 -6.95 0.16
C LEU A 214 -2.55 -5.74 0.49
N GLY A 215 -1.25 -5.78 0.20
CA GLY A 215 -0.30 -4.74 0.61
C GLY A 215 -0.66 -3.34 0.09
N LEU A 216 -0.93 -3.19 -1.21
CA LEU A 216 -1.29 -1.90 -1.80
C LEU A 216 -2.69 -1.42 -1.37
N ALA A 217 -3.66 -2.31 -1.19
CA ALA A 217 -4.97 -1.98 -0.68
C ALA A 217 -4.90 -1.42 0.76
N ILE A 218 -4.08 -2.06 1.63
CA ILE A 218 -3.81 -1.59 2.99
C ILE A 218 -3.11 -0.22 2.94
N SER A 219 -2.09 -0.06 2.10
CA SER A 219 -1.37 1.21 1.95
C SER A 219 -2.31 2.33 1.51
N HIS A 220 -3.19 2.08 0.55
CA HIS A 220 -4.18 3.04 0.09
C HIS A 220 -5.13 3.47 1.22
N ARG A 221 -5.66 2.52 1.99
CA ARG A 221 -6.51 2.78 3.14
C ARG A 221 -5.81 3.64 4.19
N ILE A 222 -4.59 3.25 4.61
CA ILE A 222 -3.81 4.00 5.60
C ILE A 222 -3.58 5.44 5.12
N VAL A 223 -3.18 5.63 3.87
CA VAL A 223 -2.96 6.97 3.32
C VAL A 223 -4.24 7.82 3.33
N LEU A 224 -5.40 7.22 3.03
CA LEU A 224 -6.70 7.92 3.13
C LEU A 224 -7.06 8.29 4.58
N GLU A 225 -6.83 7.40 5.55
CA GLU A 225 -7.03 7.66 6.98
C GLU A 225 -6.15 8.84 7.46
N HIS A 226 -4.96 9.00 6.86
CA HIS A 226 -4.06 10.14 7.07
C HIS A 226 -4.40 11.37 6.22
N ARG A 227 -5.61 11.43 5.62
CA ARG A 227 -6.09 12.52 4.74
C ARG A 227 -5.18 12.77 3.54
N GLY A 228 -4.39 11.79 3.17
CA GLY A 228 -3.46 11.82 2.05
C GLY A 228 -4.06 11.26 0.77
N THR A 229 -3.22 11.22 -0.26
CA THR A 229 -3.50 10.55 -1.53
C THR A 229 -2.32 9.71 -1.96
N ILE A 230 -2.58 8.62 -2.69
CA ILE A 230 -1.57 7.79 -3.32
C ILE A 230 -1.88 7.63 -4.81
N GLN A 231 -0.87 7.79 -5.63
CA GLN A 231 -0.97 7.67 -7.09
C GLN A 231 0.19 6.82 -7.60
N VAL A 232 0.01 6.22 -8.77
CA VAL A 232 1.04 5.44 -9.46
C VAL A 232 1.17 5.89 -10.91
N ARG A 233 2.41 5.99 -11.37
CA ARG A 233 2.76 6.12 -12.78
C ARG A 233 3.76 5.03 -13.10
N SER A 234 3.58 4.35 -14.22
CA SER A 234 4.48 3.26 -14.58
C SER A 234 4.59 3.13 -16.09
N GLU A 235 5.77 2.73 -16.53
CA GLU A 235 6.08 2.40 -17.91
C GLU A 235 6.53 0.93 -17.94
N PRO A 236 5.77 0.03 -18.61
CA PRO A 236 6.11 -1.38 -18.70
C PRO A 236 7.53 -1.59 -19.24
N GLY A 237 8.28 -2.46 -18.59
CA GLY A 237 9.66 -2.79 -18.92
C GLY A 237 10.71 -1.76 -18.46
N LYS A 238 10.32 -0.65 -17.82
CA LYS A 238 11.27 0.41 -17.45
C LYS A 238 11.23 0.84 -15.99
N SER A 239 10.04 1.18 -15.45
CA SER A 239 9.99 1.79 -14.13
C SER A 239 8.57 1.87 -13.57
N SER A 240 8.47 2.02 -12.23
CA SER A 240 7.26 2.48 -11.57
C SER A 240 7.59 3.60 -10.58
N VAL A 241 6.65 4.53 -10.41
CA VAL A 241 6.72 5.62 -9.43
C VAL A 241 5.44 5.64 -8.63
N PHE A 242 5.54 5.35 -7.35
CA PHE A 242 4.46 5.57 -6.39
C PHE A 242 4.64 6.94 -5.74
N SER A 243 3.60 7.75 -5.77
CA SER A 243 3.59 9.12 -5.23
C SER A 243 2.53 9.22 -4.13
N LEU A 244 2.96 9.54 -2.92
CA LEU A 244 2.09 9.82 -1.79
C LEU A 244 2.08 11.32 -1.52
N SER A 245 0.93 11.86 -1.13
CA SER A 245 0.82 13.25 -0.65
C SER A 245 0.15 13.23 0.70
N LEU A 246 0.81 13.75 1.73
CA LEU A 246 0.31 13.83 3.11
C LEU A 246 0.22 15.30 3.52
N PRO A 247 -0.87 15.73 4.19
CA PRO A 247 -0.95 17.08 4.76
C PRO A 247 0.16 17.30 5.79
N VAL A 248 0.90 18.40 5.67
CA VAL A 248 1.90 18.77 6.67
C VAL A 248 1.23 19.52 7.82
N LEU A 249 1.81 19.37 9.02
CA LEU A 249 1.51 20.27 10.12
C LEU A 249 2.23 21.59 9.82
N ASP A 250 1.46 22.66 9.64
CA ASP A 250 2.03 24.00 9.62
C ASP A 250 2.62 24.29 11.00
N ALA A 251 3.87 24.75 11.01
CA ALA A 251 4.61 25.06 12.22
C ALA A 251 4.07 26.34 12.85
#